data_42fb97b7e6401f3dba4f8ee4667041a1
#
_entry.id   42fb97b7e6401f3dba4f8ee4667041a1
#
_cell.length_a   1.000
_cell.length_b   1.000
_cell.length_c   1.000
_cell.angle_alpha   90.00
_cell.angle_beta   90.00
_cell.angle_gamma   90.00
#
_symmetry.space_group_name_H-M   'P 1'
#
loop_
_entity.id
_entity.type
_entity.pdbx_description
1 polymer ?
#
loop_
_entity_poly.entity_id
_entity_poly.type
_entity_poly.pdbx_seq_one_letter_code
_entity_poly.pdbx_strand_id
1 'polypeptide(L)'
;MWSEDAICDGFGHPVELDRIRPVQALLMSRASFEAQREAAPVERPFLISRSGPLGLQRYVQTWSGDNSTSWRTLKYNTRMGVGMSMSGLVNFGHDVGGFAGTTRPSPELFARWVANGVMHPRFTIHSWHNDGSVNEPWMYPEITDIVREMIRLRYRLIPFLYTLSYLAAERREPIVNPVFSLDDTLHEESDDFLLGHDLLVASVVEKGQTTRTVTLPHVSDGWFEFDTGVHHDPGTVTLEAPLDRLPLLVRAGAGIPQCELPAPSGEIITTRTVENSPHRIVLYLPDGNGHSQGFFFDDDGHTNGYRQGHGYWLTWSADHTDTTVIVHTHVEGDYQPSWGTMAFALRPGDERAIKVVADAAQD
;
A
#
# COMPACT_ATOMS: atom_id res chain seq x y z
N MET A 1 -9.99 17.96 -29.59
CA MET A 1 -10.77 16.72 -29.32
C MET A 1 -11.13 16.15 -30.68
N TRP A 2 -10.88 14.88 -30.93
CA TRP A 2 -11.28 14.24 -32.18
C TRP A 2 -12.80 14.12 -32.26
N SER A 3 -13.40 14.24 -33.45
CA SER A 3 -14.83 14.00 -33.62
C SER A 3 -15.18 12.55 -33.23
N GLU A 4 -16.33 12.35 -32.64
CA GLU A 4 -16.81 11.00 -32.28
C GLU A 4 -17.06 10.15 -33.53
N ASP A 5 -17.44 10.82 -34.64
CA ASP A 5 -17.66 10.20 -35.96
C ASP A 5 -16.36 9.96 -36.73
N ALA A 6 -15.20 10.25 -36.18
CA ALA A 6 -13.93 10.03 -36.84
C ALA A 6 -13.73 8.55 -37.14
N ILE A 7 -13.40 8.24 -38.39
CA ILE A 7 -13.08 6.88 -38.82
C ILE A 7 -11.58 6.65 -38.67
N CYS A 8 -11.21 5.57 -38.04
CA CYS A 8 -9.84 5.14 -37.83
C CYS A 8 -9.64 3.68 -38.25
N ASP A 9 -8.39 3.27 -38.32
CA ASP A 9 -8.05 1.87 -38.57
C ASP A 9 -8.33 1.03 -37.31
N GLY A 10 -9.31 0.15 -37.40
CA GLY A 10 -9.67 -0.83 -36.38
C GLY A 10 -9.06 -2.20 -36.66
N PHE A 11 -7.75 -2.27 -36.72
CA PHE A 11 -7.01 -3.51 -36.99
C PHE A 11 -7.24 -4.05 -38.39
N GLY A 12 -7.12 -3.16 -39.41
CA GLY A 12 -7.23 -3.49 -40.83
C GLY A 12 -8.61 -3.27 -41.41
N HIS A 13 -9.55 -2.65 -40.70
CA HIS A 13 -10.85 -2.22 -41.24
C HIS A 13 -11.31 -0.90 -40.62
N PRO A 14 -12.12 -0.11 -41.31
CA PRO A 14 -12.62 1.16 -40.76
C PRO A 14 -13.53 0.97 -39.57
N VAL A 15 -13.28 1.73 -38.50
CA VAL A 15 -14.08 1.70 -37.24
C VAL A 15 -14.27 3.14 -36.77
N GLU A 16 -15.45 3.44 -36.22
CA GLU A 16 -15.71 4.71 -35.52
C GLU A 16 -14.84 4.82 -34.26
N LEU A 17 -14.26 5.99 -34.05
CA LEU A 17 -13.32 6.23 -32.95
C LEU A 17 -13.92 5.95 -31.57
N ASP A 18 -15.19 6.24 -31.37
CA ASP A 18 -15.87 6.01 -30.07
C ASP A 18 -15.83 4.54 -29.64
N ARG A 19 -15.87 3.59 -30.58
CA ARG A 19 -15.80 2.15 -30.33
C ARG A 19 -14.42 1.67 -29.91
N ILE A 20 -13.36 2.34 -30.36
CA ILE A 20 -11.98 1.91 -30.07
C ILE A 20 -11.24 2.87 -29.12
N ARG A 21 -11.87 3.95 -28.66
CA ARG A 21 -11.26 4.94 -27.77
C ARG A 21 -10.60 4.32 -26.53
N PRO A 22 -11.21 3.36 -25.81
CA PRO A 22 -10.53 2.68 -24.71
C PRO A 22 -9.28 1.91 -25.16
N VAL A 23 -9.35 1.25 -26.32
CA VAL A 23 -8.23 0.49 -26.90
C VAL A 23 -7.10 1.44 -27.31
N GLN A 24 -7.39 2.65 -27.76
CA GLN A 24 -6.39 3.65 -28.10
C GLN A 24 -5.49 3.97 -26.89
N ALA A 25 -6.07 4.23 -25.72
CA ALA A 25 -5.31 4.50 -24.49
C ALA A 25 -4.43 3.30 -24.10
N LEU A 26 -4.95 2.08 -24.25
CA LEU A 26 -4.19 0.85 -23.99
C LEU A 26 -2.99 0.72 -24.96
N LEU A 27 -3.19 0.95 -26.26
CA LEU A 27 -2.13 0.86 -27.27
C LEU A 27 -1.07 1.95 -27.09
N MET A 28 -1.46 3.17 -26.72
CA MET A 28 -0.53 4.24 -26.37
C MET A 28 0.35 3.86 -25.18
N SER A 29 -0.26 3.31 -24.13
CA SER A 29 0.46 2.85 -22.94
C SER A 29 1.40 1.70 -23.29
N ARG A 30 0.95 0.76 -24.11
CA ARG A 30 1.79 -0.35 -24.60
C ARG A 30 2.97 0.14 -25.40
N ALA A 31 2.76 1.04 -26.37
CA ALA A 31 3.83 1.60 -27.20
C ALA A 31 4.88 2.33 -26.36
N SER A 32 4.45 3.10 -25.36
CA SER A 32 5.37 3.77 -24.43
C SER A 32 6.15 2.79 -23.56
N PHE A 33 5.50 1.71 -23.11
CA PHE A 33 6.13 0.64 -22.33
C PHE A 33 7.18 -0.11 -23.15
N GLU A 34 6.85 -0.47 -24.41
CA GLU A 34 7.75 -1.16 -25.33
C GLU A 34 8.97 -0.29 -25.68
N ALA A 35 8.76 1.02 -25.91
CA ALA A 35 9.84 1.97 -26.16
C ALA A 35 10.80 2.12 -24.97
N GLN A 36 10.30 2.16 -23.73
CA GLN A 36 11.17 2.18 -22.54
C GLN A 36 11.97 0.88 -22.42
N ARG A 37 11.36 -0.26 -22.67
CA ARG A 37 12.05 -1.56 -22.66
C ARG A 37 13.11 -1.69 -23.76
N GLU A 38 12.88 -1.09 -24.91
CA GLU A 38 13.88 -1.05 -26.00
C GLU A 38 15.06 -0.15 -25.62
N ALA A 39 14.78 1.01 -25.02
CA ALA A 39 15.81 1.97 -24.63
C ALA A 39 16.65 1.48 -23.42
N ALA A 40 16.04 0.75 -22.49
CA ALA A 40 16.68 0.21 -21.28
C ALA A 40 16.22 -1.23 -21.02
N PRO A 41 16.77 -2.24 -21.74
CA PRO A 41 16.24 -3.61 -21.76
C PRO A 41 16.28 -4.34 -20.41
N VAL A 42 17.17 -3.97 -19.52
CA VAL A 42 17.33 -4.60 -18.19
C VAL A 42 16.48 -3.93 -17.11
N GLU A 43 16.08 -2.67 -17.33
CA GLU A 43 15.34 -1.89 -16.34
C GLU A 43 13.82 -2.15 -16.42
N ARG A 44 13.14 -1.92 -15.31
CA ARG A 44 11.68 -1.94 -15.26
C ARG A 44 11.11 -0.63 -15.81
N PRO A 45 10.24 -0.67 -16.84
CA PRO A 45 9.55 0.52 -17.30
C PRO A 45 8.71 1.15 -16.20
N PHE A 46 8.69 2.48 -16.15
CA PHE A 46 7.86 3.26 -15.24
C PHE A 46 6.96 4.20 -16.00
N LEU A 47 5.66 3.95 -15.96
CA LEU A 47 4.66 4.69 -16.71
C LEU A 47 3.42 4.93 -15.84
N ILE A 48 2.77 6.07 -16.11
CA ILE A 48 1.51 6.45 -15.45
C ILE A 48 0.50 6.84 -16.53
N SER A 49 -0.74 6.35 -16.42
CA SER A 49 -1.86 6.79 -17.27
C SER A 49 -3.16 6.81 -16.47
N ARG A 50 -3.95 7.88 -16.61
CA ARG A 50 -5.29 7.96 -16.02
C ARG A 50 -6.38 7.36 -16.90
N SER A 51 -6.06 6.98 -18.13
CA SER A 51 -7.02 6.54 -19.15
C SER A 51 -6.67 5.16 -19.64
N GLY A 52 -7.67 4.30 -19.73
CA GLY A 52 -7.54 2.98 -20.33
C GLY A 52 -8.57 1.99 -19.79
N PRO A 53 -8.80 0.89 -20.53
CA PRO A 53 -9.66 -0.21 -20.13
C PRO A 53 -8.90 -1.18 -19.20
N LEU A 54 -9.57 -2.24 -18.80
CA LEU A 54 -8.92 -3.41 -18.21
C LEU A 54 -7.82 -3.94 -19.14
N GLY A 55 -6.69 -4.33 -18.57
CA GLY A 55 -5.46 -4.67 -19.30
C GLY A 55 -4.40 -3.59 -19.22
N LEU A 56 -4.78 -2.35 -18.84
CA LEU A 56 -3.87 -1.22 -18.66
C LEU A 56 -2.80 -1.49 -17.60
N GLN A 57 -3.15 -2.20 -16.53
CA GLN A 57 -2.27 -2.59 -15.42
C GLN A 57 -1.02 -3.37 -15.86
N ARG A 58 -1.01 -3.93 -17.07
CA ARG A 58 0.16 -4.60 -17.64
C ARG A 58 1.30 -3.66 -17.97
N TYR A 59 1.01 -2.37 -18.14
CA TYR A 59 1.93 -1.40 -18.68
C TYR A 59 2.16 -0.21 -17.78
N VAL A 60 1.16 0.20 -16.98
CA VAL A 60 1.20 1.46 -16.23
C VAL A 60 0.55 1.32 -14.85
N GLN A 61 0.94 2.19 -13.94
CA GLN A 61 0.13 2.54 -12.78
C GLN A 61 -0.91 3.60 -13.17
N THR A 62 -1.95 3.77 -12.36
CA THR A 62 -3.03 4.72 -12.65
C THR A 62 -3.43 5.55 -11.43
N TRP A 63 -4.28 6.55 -11.63
CA TRP A 63 -4.89 7.33 -10.55
C TRP A 63 -6.30 7.79 -10.94
N SER A 64 -7.01 8.36 -9.99
CA SER A 64 -8.41 8.77 -10.15
C SER A 64 -8.63 10.02 -11.02
N GLY A 65 -7.56 10.67 -11.51
CA GLY A 65 -7.63 11.91 -12.28
C GLY A 65 -7.91 13.14 -11.41
N ASP A 66 -8.49 14.16 -12.01
CA ASP A 66 -8.62 15.52 -11.46
C ASP A 66 -9.79 15.63 -10.48
N ASN A 67 -9.71 14.95 -9.36
CA ASN A 67 -10.75 14.92 -8.35
C ASN A 67 -10.87 16.26 -7.60
N SER A 68 -12.09 16.65 -7.26
CA SER A 68 -12.36 17.87 -6.50
C SER A 68 -11.93 17.75 -5.03
N THR A 69 -11.41 18.85 -4.48
CA THR A 69 -11.06 18.96 -3.07
C THR A 69 -12.31 18.96 -2.19
N SER A 70 -12.63 17.85 -1.52
CA SER A 70 -13.75 17.73 -0.60
C SER A 70 -13.69 16.46 0.25
N TRP A 71 -14.34 16.43 1.41
CA TRP A 71 -14.56 15.23 2.22
C TRP A 71 -15.28 14.11 1.45
N ARG A 72 -16.27 14.49 0.62
CA ARG A 72 -16.97 13.55 -0.23
C ARG A 72 -16.03 12.83 -1.19
N THR A 73 -15.10 13.56 -1.77
CA THR A 73 -14.11 12.99 -2.69
C THR A 73 -13.13 12.07 -1.98
N LEU A 74 -12.65 12.42 -0.79
CA LEU A 74 -11.81 11.55 0.03
C LEU A 74 -12.50 10.19 0.27
N LYS A 75 -13.76 10.22 0.72
CA LYS A 75 -14.57 9.02 0.95
C LYS A 75 -14.80 8.23 -0.34
N TYR A 76 -15.15 8.90 -1.42
CA TYR A 76 -15.35 8.27 -2.73
C TYR A 76 -14.08 7.63 -3.26
N ASN A 77 -12.94 8.30 -3.16
CA ASN A 77 -11.65 7.79 -3.60
C ASN A 77 -11.25 6.51 -2.87
N THR A 78 -11.50 6.43 -1.55
CA THR A 78 -11.23 5.23 -0.77
C THR A 78 -11.99 4.03 -1.35
N ARG A 79 -13.30 4.16 -1.56
CA ARG A 79 -14.16 3.12 -2.12
C ARG A 79 -13.80 2.78 -3.58
N MET A 80 -13.53 3.81 -4.39
CA MET A 80 -13.10 3.64 -5.77
C MET A 80 -11.79 2.86 -5.84
N GLY A 81 -10.84 3.14 -4.94
CA GLY A 81 -9.57 2.43 -4.87
C GLY A 81 -9.76 0.93 -4.64
N VAL A 82 -10.62 0.55 -3.71
CA VAL A 82 -10.99 -0.86 -3.49
C VAL A 82 -11.57 -1.47 -4.77
N GLY A 83 -12.51 -0.78 -5.42
CA GLY A 83 -13.11 -1.24 -6.68
C GLY A 83 -12.12 -1.40 -7.83
N MET A 84 -11.14 -0.48 -7.94
CA MET A 84 -10.06 -0.56 -8.93
C MET A 84 -9.18 -1.79 -8.67
N SER A 85 -8.79 -2.02 -7.42
CA SER A 85 -7.97 -3.16 -7.02
C SER A 85 -8.66 -4.49 -7.33
N MET A 86 -9.93 -4.63 -6.97
CA MET A 86 -10.75 -5.80 -7.30
C MET A 86 -10.91 -6.03 -8.81
N SER A 87 -10.82 -4.95 -9.61
CA SER A 87 -10.84 -5.02 -11.07
C SER A 87 -9.47 -5.32 -11.67
N GLY A 88 -8.45 -5.60 -10.86
CA GLY A 88 -7.09 -5.91 -11.30
C GLY A 88 -6.21 -4.68 -11.58
N LEU A 89 -6.70 -3.45 -11.33
CA LEU A 89 -5.92 -2.22 -11.40
C LEU A 89 -5.23 -1.98 -10.05
N VAL A 90 -4.33 -2.87 -9.67
CA VAL A 90 -3.77 -2.96 -8.31
C VAL A 90 -2.82 -1.83 -7.94
N ASN A 91 -2.14 -1.23 -8.91
CA ASN A 91 -1.21 -0.11 -8.67
C ASN A 91 -1.88 1.22 -9.00
N PHE A 92 -2.60 1.73 -8.04
CA PHE A 92 -3.38 2.97 -8.15
C PHE A 92 -3.16 3.88 -6.94
N GLY A 93 -3.66 5.10 -7.06
CA GLY A 93 -3.74 6.08 -5.98
C GLY A 93 -4.60 7.27 -6.39
N HIS A 94 -4.52 8.32 -5.60
CA HIS A 94 -5.31 9.53 -5.79
C HIS A 94 -4.41 10.74 -5.60
N ASP A 95 -4.79 11.88 -6.15
CA ASP A 95 -4.13 13.15 -5.84
C ASP A 95 -4.55 13.59 -4.44
N VAL A 96 -3.62 13.48 -3.50
CA VAL A 96 -3.85 13.70 -2.06
C VAL A 96 -4.11 15.18 -1.79
N GLY A 97 -5.22 15.44 -1.12
CA GLY A 97 -5.73 16.79 -0.89
C GLY A 97 -6.75 17.24 -1.94
N GLY A 98 -6.95 16.45 -3.00
CA GLY A 98 -7.74 16.78 -4.17
C GLY A 98 -6.96 17.59 -5.19
N PHE A 99 -7.21 17.33 -6.48
CA PHE A 99 -6.53 18.03 -7.58
C PHE A 99 -7.17 19.37 -7.91
N ALA A 100 -8.50 19.37 -8.10
CA ALA A 100 -9.27 20.51 -8.58
C ALA A 100 -10.16 21.10 -7.49
N GLY A 101 -10.51 22.36 -7.66
CA GLY A 101 -11.42 23.06 -6.76
C GLY A 101 -11.16 24.56 -6.74
N THR A 102 -11.94 25.30 -5.97
CA THR A 102 -11.79 26.76 -5.85
C THR A 102 -10.54 27.15 -5.08
N THR A 103 -10.13 26.32 -4.12
CA THR A 103 -9.00 26.56 -3.23
C THR A 103 -8.48 25.23 -2.66
N ARG A 104 -7.31 25.26 -2.04
CA ARG A 104 -6.69 24.15 -1.31
C ARG A 104 -7.58 23.62 -0.16
N PRO A 105 -7.39 22.35 0.27
CA PRO A 105 -8.15 21.75 1.37
C PRO A 105 -7.92 22.48 2.71
N SER A 106 -8.85 22.36 3.64
CA SER A 106 -8.59 22.78 5.03
C SER A 106 -7.48 21.92 5.67
N PRO A 107 -6.79 22.42 6.72
CA PRO A 107 -5.74 21.64 7.41
C PRO A 107 -6.21 20.24 7.83
N GLU A 108 -7.37 20.13 8.43
CA GLU A 108 -7.94 18.85 8.85
C GLU A 108 -8.16 17.89 7.66
N LEU A 109 -8.81 18.38 6.60
CA LEU A 109 -9.06 17.56 5.40
C LEU A 109 -7.73 17.09 4.80
N PHE A 110 -6.73 17.96 4.74
CA PHE A 110 -5.43 17.62 4.18
C PHE A 110 -4.72 16.55 5.02
N ALA A 111 -4.64 16.72 6.35
CA ALA A 111 -4.04 15.73 7.24
C ALA A 111 -4.73 14.36 7.12
N ARG A 112 -6.07 14.31 7.11
CA ARG A 112 -6.83 13.06 6.94
C ARG A 112 -6.62 12.44 5.56
N TRP A 113 -6.51 13.25 4.52
CA TRP A 113 -6.25 12.75 3.16
C TRP A 113 -4.82 12.20 3.03
N VAL A 114 -3.84 12.85 3.64
CA VAL A 114 -2.48 12.31 3.72
C VAL A 114 -2.47 10.98 4.46
N ALA A 115 -3.11 10.90 5.64
CA ALA A 115 -3.19 9.66 6.43
C ALA A 115 -3.83 8.50 5.64
N ASN A 116 -4.90 8.76 4.88
CA ASN A 116 -5.49 7.77 3.98
C ASN A 116 -4.55 7.43 2.80
N GLY A 117 -4.03 8.46 2.14
CA GLY A 117 -3.25 8.32 0.90
C GLY A 117 -1.95 7.54 1.07
N VAL A 118 -1.27 7.66 2.22
CA VAL A 118 -0.01 6.91 2.49
C VAL A 118 -0.21 5.40 2.51
N MET A 119 -1.44 4.91 2.64
CA MET A 119 -1.81 3.51 2.59
C MET A 119 -2.23 3.00 1.20
N HIS A 120 -2.32 3.88 0.20
CA HIS A 120 -2.56 3.44 -1.18
C HIS A 120 -1.25 3.04 -1.88
N PRO A 121 -1.30 2.14 -2.88
CA PRO A 121 -0.11 1.73 -3.63
C PRO A 121 0.65 2.92 -4.23
N ARG A 122 -0.03 3.82 -4.92
CA ARG A 122 0.52 5.10 -5.38
C ARG A 122 0.14 6.22 -4.40
N PHE A 123 1.14 6.97 -3.94
CA PHE A 123 0.94 8.15 -3.09
C PHE A 123 1.53 9.38 -3.77
N THR A 124 0.72 10.41 -3.97
CA THR A 124 1.16 11.67 -4.59
C THR A 124 0.35 12.83 -4.03
N ILE A 125 1.03 13.83 -3.47
CA ILE A 125 0.44 15.13 -3.17
C ILE A 125 0.54 15.96 -4.44
N HIS A 126 -0.59 16.28 -5.05
CA HIS A 126 -0.64 16.95 -6.36
C HIS A 126 -1.96 17.69 -6.53
N SER A 127 -1.89 18.91 -7.10
CA SER A 127 -3.11 19.72 -7.30
C SER A 127 -2.91 20.83 -8.31
N TRP A 128 -4.06 21.37 -8.76
CA TRP A 128 -4.21 22.61 -9.49
C TRP A 128 -5.53 23.26 -9.11
N HIS A 129 -5.50 24.28 -8.24
CA HIS A 129 -6.71 24.98 -7.80
C HIS A 129 -6.97 26.26 -8.61
N ASN A 130 -8.24 26.68 -8.67
CA ASN A 130 -8.67 27.83 -9.46
C ASN A 130 -8.07 29.16 -8.97
N ASP A 131 -7.73 29.26 -7.68
CA ASP A 131 -7.08 30.43 -7.06
C ASP A 131 -5.55 30.43 -7.26
N GLY A 132 -5.00 29.44 -7.99
CA GLY A 132 -3.55 29.29 -8.22
C GLY A 132 -2.80 28.66 -7.05
N SER A 133 -3.48 28.28 -5.96
CA SER A 133 -2.85 27.55 -4.86
C SER A 133 -2.55 26.11 -5.24
N VAL A 134 -1.57 25.51 -4.57
CA VAL A 134 -1.17 24.12 -4.74
C VAL A 134 -1.09 23.42 -3.39
N ASN A 135 -1.22 22.11 -3.39
CA ASN A 135 -1.03 21.30 -2.20
C ASN A 135 0.46 20.97 -2.03
N GLU A 136 0.96 21.29 -0.84
CA GLU A 136 2.34 21.01 -0.45
C GLU A 136 2.37 20.40 0.96
N PRO A 137 3.27 19.44 1.26
CA PRO A 137 3.32 18.79 2.58
C PRO A 137 3.48 19.77 3.76
N TRP A 138 4.07 20.92 3.51
CA TRP A 138 4.39 21.97 4.50
C TRP A 138 3.48 23.21 4.44
N MET A 139 2.40 23.18 3.65
CA MET A 139 1.55 24.36 3.42
C MET A 139 0.80 24.83 4.67
N TYR A 140 0.70 24.01 5.69
CA TYR A 140 0.06 24.33 6.98
C TYR A 140 1.02 24.01 8.14
N PRO A 141 1.67 25.06 8.72
CA PRO A 141 2.64 24.86 9.81
C PRO A 141 2.09 24.07 10.99
N GLU A 142 0.80 24.26 11.32
CA GLU A 142 0.12 23.63 12.47
C GLU A 142 -0.08 22.12 12.33
N ILE A 143 -0.01 21.57 11.13
CA ILE A 143 -0.14 20.11 10.88
C ILE A 143 1.09 19.52 10.18
N THR A 144 2.14 20.29 9.94
CA THR A 144 3.32 19.82 9.21
C THR A 144 3.95 18.59 9.87
N ASP A 145 3.97 18.54 11.20
CA ASP A 145 4.52 17.40 11.94
C ASP A 145 3.63 16.15 11.77
N ILE A 146 2.32 16.31 11.75
CA ILE A 146 1.35 15.23 11.48
C ILE A 146 1.59 14.66 10.07
N VAL A 147 1.68 15.55 9.08
CA VAL A 147 1.93 15.14 7.68
C VAL A 147 3.27 14.40 7.57
N ARG A 148 4.32 14.91 8.24
CA ARG A 148 5.65 14.28 8.26
C ARG A 148 5.58 12.86 8.84
N GLU A 149 4.92 12.67 9.99
CA GLU A 149 4.84 11.36 10.62
C GLU A 149 4.01 10.36 9.77
N MET A 150 2.96 10.79 9.09
CA MET A 150 2.23 9.94 8.13
C MET A 150 3.11 9.53 6.94
N ILE A 151 3.91 10.45 6.38
CA ILE A 151 4.86 10.13 5.31
C ILE A 151 5.95 9.18 5.84
N ARG A 152 6.45 9.39 7.06
CA ARG A 152 7.40 8.47 7.71
C ARG A 152 6.80 7.08 7.91
N LEU A 153 5.53 6.98 8.30
CA LEU A 153 4.82 5.69 8.40
C LEU A 153 4.85 4.96 7.04
N ARG A 154 4.57 5.65 5.92
CA ARG A 154 4.69 5.05 4.60
C ARG A 154 6.10 4.55 4.32
N TYR A 155 7.13 5.37 4.60
CA TYR A 155 8.52 4.96 4.39
C TYR A 155 8.87 3.73 5.23
N ARG A 156 8.43 3.67 6.48
CA ARG A 156 8.59 2.50 7.36
C ARG A 156 7.94 1.24 6.76
N LEU A 157 6.81 1.38 6.08
CA LEU A 157 6.05 0.29 5.47
C LEU A 157 6.42 -0.01 4.00
N ILE A 158 7.43 0.65 3.41
CA ILE A 158 7.86 0.34 2.04
C ILE A 158 8.19 -1.15 1.86
N PRO A 159 8.89 -1.85 2.77
CA PRO A 159 9.15 -3.28 2.61
C PRO A 159 7.88 -4.13 2.53
N PHE A 160 6.85 -3.78 3.30
CA PHE A 160 5.53 -4.42 3.22
C PHE A 160 4.82 -4.14 1.90
N LEU A 161 4.73 -2.86 1.50
CA LEU A 161 4.10 -2.46 0.25
C LEU A 161 4.82 -3.05 -0.97
N TYR A 162 6.14 -3.19 -0.91
CA TYR A 162 6.93 -3.79 -1.98
C TYR A 162 6.66 -5.29 -2.10
N THR A 163 6.60 -6.00 -0.98
CA THR A 163 6.17 -7.41 -0.94
C THR A 163 4.77 -7.59 -1.54
N LEU A 164 3.80 -6.75 -1.17
CA LEU A 164 2.45 -6.78 -1.75
C LEU A 164 2.47 -6.49 -3.26
N SER A 165 3.34 -5.59 -3.72
CA SER A 165 3.50 -5.30 -5.15
C SER A 165 4.05 -6.50 -5.91
N TYR A 166 5.01 -7.24 -5.34
CA TYR A 166 5.51 -8.50 -5.88
C TYR A 166 4.39 -9.56 -5.96
N LEU A 167 3.63 -9.76 -4.88
CA LEU A 167 2.50 -10.70 -4.85
C LEU A 167 1.44 -10.35 -5.90
N ALA A 168 1.18 -9.07 -6.10
CA ALA A 168 0.26 -8.60 -7.13
C ALA A 168 0.78 -8.90 -8.55
N ALA A 169 2.07 -8.70 -8.81
CA ALA A 169 2.67 -8.93 -10.11
C ALA A 169 2.77 -10.42 -10.46
N GLU A 170 3.19 -11.26 -9.53
CA GLU A 170 3.51 -12.67 -9.80
C GLU A 170 2.40 -13.64 -9.40
N ARG A 171 1.66 -13.36 -8.31
CA ARG A 171 0.56 -14.20 -7.82
C ARG A 171 -0.83 -13.64 -8.14
N ARG A 172 -0.91 -12.39 -8.63
CA ARG A 172 -2.17 -11.68 -8.94
C ARG A 172 -3.04 -11.44 -7.72
N GLU A 173 -2.42 -11.33 -6.56
CA GLU A 173 -3.07 -10.98 -5.31
C GLU A 173 -3.27 -9.46 -5.25
N PRO A 174 -4.48 -8.94 -5.01
CA PRO A 174 -4.69 -7.50 -4.89
C PRO A 174 -3.91 -6.88 -3.73
N ILE A 175 -3.32 -5.69 -3.94
CA ILE A 175 -2.62 -4.95 -2.87
C ILE A 175 -3.64 -4.41 -1.86
N VAL A 176 -4.72 -3.81 -2.36
CA VAL A 176 -5.84 -3.30 -1.56
C VAL A 176 -7.02 -4.25 -1.70
N ASN A 177 -7.55 -4.70 -0.57
CA ASN A 177 -8.67 -5.63 -0.52
C ASN A 177 -9.85 -5.02 0.26
N PRO A 178 -11.10 -5.35 -0.10
CA PRO A 178 -12.24 -5.02 0.74
C PRO A 178 -12.23 -5.86 2.02
N VAL A 179 -12.79 -5.34 3.09
CA VAL A 179 -12.88 -6.05 4.38
C VAL A 179 -13.66 -7.37 4.27
N PHE A 180 -14.66 -7.45 3.38
CA PHE A 180 -15.42 -8.67 3.14
C PHE A 180 -14.62 -9.80 2.47
N SER A 181 -13.40 -9.54 2.00
CA SER A 181 -12.51 -10.61 1.48
C SER A 181 -12.06 -11.59 2.57
N LEU A 182 -12.14 -11.20 3.83
CA LEU A 182 -11.84 -12.07 4.97
C LEU A 182 -13.10 -12.60 5.67
N ASP A 183 -14.25 -11.98 5.44
CA ASP A 183 -15.51 -12.32 6.09
C ASP A 183 -16.68 -12.02 5.16
N ASP A 184 -17.23 -13.04 4.54
CA ASP A 184 -18.30 -12.94 3.56
C ASP A 184 -19.68 -12.55 4.16
N THR A 185 -19.76 -12.45 5.49
CA THR A 185 -20.94 -11.91 6.18
C THR A 185 -20.98 -10.38 6.17
N LEU A 186 -19.86 -9.72 5.85
CA LEU A 186 -19.75 -8.27 5.76
C LEU A 186 -20.12 -7.80 4.35
N HIS A 187 -21.37 -7.44 4.16
CA HIS A 187 -21.91 -7.02 2.84
C HIS A 187 -22.10 -5.50 2.72
N GLU A 188 -21.87 -4.75 3.77
CA GLU A 188 -22.08 -3.31 3.77
C GLU A 188 -20.91 -2.57 3.10
N GLU A 189 -21.22 -1.44 2.47
CA GLU A 189 -20.20 -0.52 1.98
C GLU A 189 -19.37 0.00 3.14
N SER A 190 -18.07 -0.32 3.14
CA SER A 190 -17.12 0.17 4.12
C SER A 190 -16.22 1.25 3.53
N ASP A 191 -15.80 2.19 4.37
CA ASP A 191 -14.71 3.12 4.08
C ASP A 191 -13.35 2.58 4.57
N ASP A 192 -13.36 1.36 5.12
CA ASP A 192 -12.21 0.63 5.59
C ASP A 192 -11.72 -0.33 4.51
N PHE A 193 -10.44 -0.61 4.48
CA PHE A 193 -9.85 -1.55 3.52
C PHE A 193 -8.67 -2.29 4.13
N LEU A 194 -8.25 -3.36 3.47
CA LEU A 194 -7.09 -4.16 3.86
C LEU A 194 -5.92 -3.87 2.90
N LEU A 195 -4.70 -3.80 3.43
CA LEU A 195 -3.47 -4.00 2.68
C LEU A 195 -3.05 -5.45 2.79
N GLY A 196 -3.02 -6.14 1.63
CA GLY A 196 -2.98 -7.60 1.61
C GLY A 196 -4.20 -8.17 2.36
N HIS A 197 -3.94 -9.12 3.25
CA HIS A 197 -4.95 -9.67 4.17
C HIS A 197 -4.59 -9.41 5.64
N ASP A 198 -3.55 -8.63 5.90
CA ASP A 198 -2.92 -8.55 7.20
C ASP A 198 -3.07 -7.20 7.90
N LEU A 199 -3.24 -6.10 7.16
CA LEU A 199 -3.32 -4.77 7.75
C LEU A 199 -4.63 -4.06 7.36
N LEU A 200 -5.54 -3.90 8.32
CA LEU A 200 -6.78 -3.15 8.16
C LEU A 200 -6.52 -1.65 8.39
N VAL A 201 -6.99 -0.83 7.46
CA VAL A 201 -6.86 0.62 7.46
C VAL A 201 -8.24 1.24 7.71
N ALA A 202 -8.43 1.88 8.84
CA ALA A 202 -9.68 2.52 9.25
C ALA A 202 -9.58 4.05 9.20
N SER A 203 -9.49 4.60 7.99
CA SER A 203 -9.30 6.04 7.78
C SER A 203 -10.49 6.87 8.26
N VAL A 204 -10.22 8.05 8.84
CA VAL A 204 -11.24 9.06 9.08
C VAL A 204 -11.54 9.78 7.77
N VAL A 205 -12.76 9.66 7.28
CA VAL A 205 -13.22 10.22 6.00
C VAL A 205 -14.35 11.27 6.15
N GLU A 206 -14.64 11.67 7.38
CA GLU A 206 -15.63 12.67 7.69
C GLU A 206 -15.09 13.74 8.64
N LYS A 207 -15.54 14.98 8.43
CA LYS A 207 -15.06 16.15 9.18
C LYS A 207 -15.38 16.06 10.67
N GLY A 208 -14.40 16.43 11.49
CA GLY A 208 -14.54 16.59 12.94
C GLY A 208 -14.55 15.27 13.72
N GLN A 209 -14.39 14.13 13.07
CA GLN A 209 -14.32 12.85 13.77
C GLN A 209 -12.97 12.68 14.47
N THR A 210 -13.03 12.28 15.74
CA THR A 210 -11.88 11.91 16.57
C THR A 210 -11.91 10.45 17.02
N THR A 211 -12.91 9.71 16.57
CA THR A 211 -13.06 8.27 16.79
C THR A 211 -13.52 7.60 15.49
N ARG A 212 -13.25 6.29 15.36
CA ARG A 212 -13.73 5.45 14.26
C ARG A 212 -14.42 4.22 14.81
N THR A 213 -15.69 4.03 14.45
CA THR A 213 -16.38 2.75 14.65
C THR A 213 -16.12 1.88 13.42
N VAL A 214 -15.59 0.69 13.65
CA VAL A 214 -15.15 -0.26 12.62
C VAL A 214 -15.75 -1.62 12.93
N THR A 215 -16.20 -2.34 11.92
CA THR A 215 -16.55 -3.75 12.06
C THR A 215 -15.38 -4.61 11.61
N LEU A 216 -14.73 -5.25 12.57
CA LEU A 216 -13.59 -6.12 12.33
C LEU A 216 -14.04 -7.47 11.78
N PRO A 217 -13.48 -7.93 10.65
CA PRO A 217 -13.78 -9.25 10.08
C PRO A 217 -13.54 -10.39 11.07
N HIS A 218 -14.34 -11.45 10.93
CA HIS A 218 -14.14 -12.68 11.68
C HIS A 218 -12.87 -13.40 11.22
N VAL A 219 -11.87 -13.41 12.11
CA VAL A 219 -10.63 -14.18 11.98
C VAL A 219 -10.40 -14.93 13.30
N SER A 220 -9.66 -16.03 13.25
CA SER A 220 -9.59 -17.00 14.37
C SER A 220 -9.16 -16.37 15.71
N ASP A 221 -8.22 -15.44 15.68
CA ASP A 221 -7.57 -14.90 16.88
C ASP A 221 -7.66 -13.38 16.98
N GLY A 222 -8.59 -12.77 16.22
CA GLY A 222 -8.88 -11.33 16.27
C GLY A 222 -7.80 -10.45 15.63
N TRP A 223 -7.68 -9.25 16.16
CA TRP A 223 -6.89 -8.16 15.60
C TRP A 223 -6.09 -7.45 16.69
N PHE A 224 -4.96 -6.89 16.31
CA PHE A 224 -4.13 -6.05 17.20
C PHE A 224 -4.01 -4.64 16.63
N GLU A 225 -4.12 -3.63 17.45
CA GLU A 225 -3.74 -2.28 17.05
C GLU A 225 -2.24 -2.24 16.68
N PHE A 226 -1.93 -1.65 15.53
CA PHE A 226 -0.58 -1.62 14.96
C PHE A 226 0.45 -0.94 15.88
N ASP A 227 0.06 0.19 16.51
CA ASP A 227 0.98 1.00 17.30
C ASP A 227 1.02 0.64 18.77
N THR A 228 -0.05 0.07 19.32
CA THR A 228 -0.18 -0.21 20.76
C THR A 228 -0.11 -1.69 21.10
N GLY A 229 -0.42 -2.56 20.13
CA GLY A 229 -0.54 -4.00 20.34
C GLY A 229 -1.78 -4.41 21.14
N VAL A 230 -2.72 -3.51 21.38
CA VAL A 230 -3.99 -3.83 22.06
C VAL A 230 -4.80 -4.78 21.19
N HIS A 231 -5.28 -5.87 21.81
CA HIS A 231 -6.10 -6.88 21.14
C HIS A 231 -7.56 -6.49 21.08
N HIS A 232 -8.20 -6.83 19.96
CA HIS A 232 -9.64 -6.71 19.72
C HIS A 232 -10.18 -8.00 19.13
N ASP A 233 -11.28 -8.49 19.71
CA ASP A 233 -12.06 -9.57 19.11
C ASP A 233 -12.74 -9.10 17.82
N PRO A 234 -13.08 -10.01 16.90
CA PRO A 234 -13.93 -9.69 15.74
C PRO A 234 -15.26 -9.06 16.16
N GLY A 235 -15.78 -8.16 15.34
CA GLY A 235 -17.02 -7.44 15.61
C GLY A 235 -16.83 -5.93 15.64
N THR A 236 -17.83 -5.20 16.15
CA THR A 236 -17.82 -3.73 16.12
C THR A 236 -17.01 -3.17 17.28
N VAL A 237 -15.98 -2.37 16.95
CA VAL A 237 -15.14 -1.65 17.90
C VAL A 237 -15.10 -0.17 17.63
N THR A 238 -14.87 0.65 18.64
CA THR A 238 -14.64 2.09 18.48
C THR A 238 -13.19 2.40 18.85
N LEU A 239 -12.46 2.96 17.91
CA LEU A 239 -11.04 3.28 18.00
C LEU A 239 -10.84 4.79 18.13
N GLU A 240 -9.93 5.22 18.96
CA GLU A 240 -9.48 6.60 19.05
C GLU A 240 -8.75 6.99 17.75
N ALA A 241 -9.14 8.13 17.19
CA ALA A 241 -8.61 8.65 15.93
C ALA A 241 -8.40 10.17 16.00
N PRO A 242 -7.57 10.69 16.94
CA PRO A 242 -7.18 12.09 16.91
C PRO A 242 -6.50 12.41 15.57
N LEU A 243 -6.27 13.70 15.28
CA LEU A 243 -5.82 14.11 13.94
C LEU A 243 -4.46 13.53 13.53
N ASP A 244 -3.62 13.27 14.49
CA ASP A 244 -2.27 12.71 14.35
C ASP A 244 -2.23 11.17 14.35
N ARG A 245 -3.39 10.49 14.44
CA ARG A 245 -3.47 9.04 14.45
C ARG A 245 -4.31 8.50 13.29
N LEU A 246 -3.75 7.56 12.56
CA LEU A 246 -4.45 6.70 11.62
C LEU A 246 -4.71 5.35 12.30
N PRO A 247 -5.95 4.96 12.60
CA PRO A 247 -6.23 3.66 13.15
C PRO A 247 -5.87 2.55 12.17
N LEU A 248 -4.94 1.69 12.58
CA LEU A 248 -4.46 0.53 11.85
C LEU A 248 -4.57 -0.69 12.74
N LEU A 249 -5.08 -1.80 12.19
CA LEU A 249 -5.19 -3.06 12.91
C LEU A 249 -4.52 -4.17 12.10
N VAL A 250 -3.75 -4.98 12.79
CA VAL A 250 -3.04 -6.13 12.20
C VAL A 250 -3.78 -7.40 12.58
N ARG A 251 -4.02 -8.26 11.59
CA ARG A 251 -4.61 -9.58 11.81
C ARG A 251 -3.71 -10.42 12.73
N ALA A 252 -4.31 -11.07 13.70
CA ALA A 252 -3.57 -11.98 14.58
C ALA A 252 -2.89 -13.09 13.74
N GLY A 253 -1.65 -13.40 14.08
CA GLY A 253 -0.79 -14.32 13.36
C GLY A 253 -0.01 -13.69 12.19
N ALA A 254 -0.24 -12.44 11.84
CA ALA A 254 0.47 -11.78 10.75
C ALA A 254 1.83 -11.22 11.18
N GLY A 255 2.74 -11.13 10.21
CA GLY A 255 4.01 -10.43 10.33
C GLY A 255 4.09 -9.26 9.35
N ILE A 256 4.34 -8.07 9.84
CA ILE A 256 4.41 -6.84 9.03
C ILE A 256 5.87 -6.44 8.82
N PRO A 257 6.41 -6.56 7.58
CA PRO A 257 7.75 -6.07 7.24
C PRO A 257 7.84 -4.54 7.38
N GLN A 258 8.88 -4.07 8.04
CA GLN A 258 9.14 -2.66 8.28
C GLN A 258 10.63 -2.37 8.18
N CYS A 259 10.99 -1.15 7.76
CA CYS A 259 12.36 -0.67 7.94
C CYS A 259 12.46 0.24 9.18
N GLU A 260 13.65 0.27 9.79
CA GLU A 260 13.97 1.16 10.90
C GLU A 260 14.46 2.50 10.36
N LEU A 261 13.60 3.51 10.40
CA LEU A 261 13.99 4.85 9.97
C LEU A 261 14.79 5.56 11.07
N PRO A 262 15.81 6.38 10.69
CA PRO A 262 16.49 7.25 11.64
C PRO A 262 15.51 8.14 12.40
N ALA A 263 15.85 8.47 13.64
CA ALA A 263 15.09 9.45 14.41
C ALA A 263 15.03 10.79 13.66
N PRO A 264 14.00 11.63 13.88
CA PRO A 264 13.89 12.95 13.27
C PRO A 264 15.04 13.87 13.75
N SER A 265 16.18 13.82 13.10
CA SER A 265 17.41 14.55 13.45
C SER A 265 17.77 15.65 12.45
N GLY A 266 16.84 15.98 11.53
CA GLY A 266 17.12 16.89 10.41
C GLY A 266 17.75 16.20 9.20
N GLU A 267 18.02 14.90 9.27
CA GLU A 267 18.49 14.11 8.13
C GLU A 267 17.35 13.86 7.13
N ILE A 268 17.68 14.00 5.84
CA ILE A 268 16.71 13.76 4.76
C ILE A 268 16.56 12.24 4.55
N ILE A 269 15.35 11.74 4.76
CA ILE A 269 14.99 10.35 4.47
C ILE A 269 14.59 10.24 3.01
N THR A 270 15.21 9.30 2.31
CA THR A 270 14.95 8.97 0.91
C THR A 270 14.66 7.47 0.76
N THR A 271 14.26 7.01 -0.42
CA THR A 271 14.15 5.56 -0.71
C THR A 271 15.47 4.84 -0.48
N ARG A 272 16.61 5.47 -0.80
CA ARG A 272 17.95 4.94 -0.48
C ARG A 272 18.19 4.78 1.02
N THR A 273 17.60 5.65 1.85
CA THR A 273 17.64 5.48 3.31
C THR A 273 16.92 4.19 3.71
N VAL A 274 15.74 3.91 3.10
CA VAL A 274 15.01 2.66 3.33
C VAL A 274 15.86 1.45 2.91
N GLU A 275 16.40 1.48 1.69
CA GLU A 275 17.24 0.40 1.15
C GLU A 275 18.45 0.04 2.03
N ASN A 276 18.98 1.00 2.77
CA ASN A 276 20.17 0.81 3.64
C ASN A 276 19.82 0.71 5.13
N SER A 277 18.57 0.89 5.51
CA SER A 277 18.14 0.81 6.91
C SER A 277 17.84 -0.63 7.32
N PRO A 278 18.13 -1.04 8.57
CA PRO A 278 17.78 -2.37 9.02
C PRO A 278 16.29 -2.67 8.80
N HIS A 279 16.01 -3.88 8.32
CA HIS A 279 14.66 -4.38 8.11
C HIS A 279 14.29 -5.37 9.20
N ARG A 280 13.01 -5.34 9.59
CA ARG A 280 12.44 -6.31 10.54
C ARG A 280 11.02 -6.70 10.15
N ILE A 281 10.62 -7.91 10.52
CA ILE A 281 9.23 -8.34 10.51
C ILE A 281 8.71 -8.25 11.94
N VAL A 282 7.67 -7.43 12.16
CA VAL A 282 7.00 -7.33 13.45
C VAL A 282 5.85 -8.33 13.47
N LEU A 283 5.91 -9.30 14.37
CA LEU A 283 4.95 -10.38 14.53
C LEU A 283 3.83 -9.98 15.50
N TYR A 284 2.59 -10.13 15.07
CA TYR A 284 1.38 -9.86 15.86
C TYR A 284 0.72 -11.20 16.24
N LEU A 285 1.42 -11.97 17.05
CA LEU A 285 0.99 -13.31 17.42
C LEU A 285 -0.04 -13.28 18.54
N PRO A 286 -1.08 -14.16 18.49
CA PRO A 286 -2.00 -14.33 19.61
C PRO A 286 -1.29 -14.88 20.84
N ASP A 287 -1.94 -14.77 21.98
CA ASP A 287 -1.47 -15.39 23.23
C ASP A 287 -1.65 -16.92 23.17
N GLY A 288 -0.99 -17.66 24.03
CA GLY A 288 -1.05 -19.11 24.06
C GLY A 288 -0.16 -19.82 23.04
N ASN A 289 -0.49 -21.08 22.79
CA ASN A 289 0.22 -21.92 21.84
C ASN A 289 -0.36 -21.77 20.45
N GLY A 290 0.51 -21.61 19.46
CA GLY A 290 0.05 -21.47 18.07
C GLY A 290 1.18 -21.54 17.05
N HIS A 291 0.78 -21.44 15.80
CA HIS A 291 1.67 -21.44 14.64
C HIS A 291 1.25 -20.34 13.69
N SER A 292 2.21 -19.59 13.18
CA SER A 292 2.01 -18.53 12.19
C SER A 292 3.05 -18.65 11.10
N GLN A 293 2.77 -18.10 9.92
CA GLN A 293 3.71 -18.11 8.80
C GLN A 293 3.52 -16.89 7.91
N GLY A 294 4.53 -16.55 7.13
CA GLY A 294 4.45 -15.46 6.20
C GLY A 294 5.57 -15.45 5.19
N PHE A 295 5.56 -14.39 4.39
CA PHE A 295 6.42 -14.24 3.24
C PHE A 295 6.91 -12.79 3.13
N PHE A 296 8.14 -12.62 2.66
CA PHE A 296 8.73 -11.33 2.35
C PHE A 296 9.53 -11.43 1.05
N PHE A 297 9.50 -10.37 0.26
CA PHE A 297 10.24 -10.26 -0.98
C PHE A 297 11.00 -8.94 -1.05
N ASP A 298 12.24 -9.02 -1.56
CA ASP A 298 13.06 -7.87 -1.93
C ASP A 298 13.95 -8.19 -3.13
N ASP A 299 14.43 -7.16 -3.83
CA ASP A 299 15.40 -7.25 -4.93
C ASP A 299 16.09 -5.90 -5.15
N ASP A 300 16.72 -5.70 -6.30
CA ASP A 300 17.44 -4.45 -6.62
C ASP A 300 16.52 -3.23 -6.87
N GLY A 301 15.21 -3.40 -6.90
CA GLY A 301 14.23 -2.34 -7.14
C GLY A 301 14.18 -1.79 -8.57
N HIS A 302 15.07 -2.19 -9.45
CA HIS A 302 15.28 -1.59 -10.76
C HIS A 302 15.11 -2.56 -11.94
N THR A 303 15.65 -3.79 -11.81
CA THR A 303 15.69 -4.73 -12.92
C THR A 303 14.63 -5.82 -12.82
N ASN A 304 14.48 -6.61 -13.88
CA ASN A 304 13.67 -7.83 -13.86
C ASN A 304 14.50 -9.07 -13.48
N GLY A 305 15.66 -8.90 -12.85
CA GLY A 305 16.57 -9.97 -12.46
C GLY A 305 15.92 -11.00 -11.54
N TYR A 306 14.95 -10.60 -10.70
CA TYR A 306 14.22 -11.52 -9.83
C TYR A 306 13.55 -12.66 -10.61
N ARG A 307 13.11 -12.46 -11.86
CA ARG A 307 12.55 -13.52 -12.72
C ARG A 307 13.59 -14.54 -13.19
N GLN A 308 14.86 -14.26 -12.94
CA GLN A 308 16.00 -15.12 -13.25
C GLN A 308 16.68 -15.66 -11.99
N GLY A 309 16.07 -15.48 -10.83
CA GLY A 309 16.59 -15.92 -9.54
C GLY A 309 17.34 -14.86 -8.73
N HIS A 310 17.52 -13.64 -9.29
CA HIS A 310 18.21 -12.53 -8.63
C HIS A 310 17.26 -11.74 -7.72
N GLY A 311 16.72 -12.39 -6.72
CA GLY A 311 15.81 -11.81 -5.71
C GLY A 311 16.12 -12.37 -4.32
N TYR A 312 15.41 -11.86 -3.32
CA TYR A 312 15.44 -12.31 -1.94
C TYR A 312 14.01 -12.72 -1.53
N TRP A 313 13.75 -14.02 -1.48
CA TRP A 313 12.48 -14.60 -1.09
C TRP A 313 12.63 -15.22 0.28
N LEU A 314 12.09 -14.55 1.29
CA LEU A 314 12.08 -15.06 2.66
C LEU A 314 10.71 -15.66 2.98
N THR A 315 10.69 -16.93 3.31
CA THR A 315 9.57 -17.55 4.02
C THR A 315 9.92 -17.69 5.49
N TRP A 316 8.94 -17.48 6.34
CA TRP A 316 9.10 -17.67 7.77
C TRP A 316 7.91 -18.39 8.38
N SER A 317 8.17 -19.14 9.43
CA SER A 317 7.12 -19.67 10.32
C SER A 317 7.51 -19.40 11.77
N ALA A 318 6.51 -19.25 12.64
CA ALA A 318 6.70 -18.98 14.06
C ALA A 318 5.84 -19.92 14.89
N ASP A 319 6.49 -20.78 15.65
CA ASP A 319 5.86 -21.57 16.71
C ASP A 319 5.92 -20.78 18.02
N HIS A 320 4.78 -20.58 18.67
CA HIS A 320 4.72 -19.76 19.87
C HIS A 320 3.96 -20.42 21.02
N THR A 321 4.35 -20.05 22.22
CA THR A 321 3.73 -20.41 23.51
C THR A 321 3.46 -19.13 24.29
N ASP A 322 2.99 -19.24 25.54
CA ASP A 322 2.81 -18.09 26.43
C ASP A 322 4.12 -17.35 26.79
N THR A 323 5.28 -17.98 26.62
CA THR A 323 6.56 -17.44 27.08
C THR A 323 7.61 -17.31 25.98
N THR A 324 7.47 -18.04 24.87
CA THR A 324 8.51 -18.13 23.84
C THR A 324 7.93 -18.13 22.44
N VAL A 325 8.71 -17.57 21.51
CA VAL A 325 8.45 -17.60 20.06
C VAL A 325 9.71 -18.12 19.36
N ILE A 326 9.56 -19.18 18.57
CA ILE A 326 10.65 -19.75 17.75
C ILE A 326 10.30 -19.47 16.29
N VAL A 327 11.10 -18.65 15.66
CA VAL A 327 10.94 -18.30 14.24
C VAL A 327 11.90 -19.13 13.42
N HIS A 328 11.37 -19.89 12.47
CA HIS A 328 12.14 -20.58 11.44
C HIS A 328 12.12 -19.76 10.15
N THR A 329 13.27 -19.62 9.50
CA THR A 329 13.40 -18.82 8.27
C THR A 329 14.08 -19.61 7.19
N HIS A 330 13.57 -19.48 5.96
CA HIS A 330 14.17 -20.02 4.75
C HIS A 330 14.27 -18.91 3.70
N VAL A 331 15.46 -18.73 3.11
CA VAL A 331 15.74 -17.71 2.10
C VAL A 331 16.13 -18.39 0.80
N GLU A 332 15.46 -17.98 -0.28
CA GLU A 332 15.79 -18.37 -1.66
C GLU A 332 16.30 -17.15 -2.44
N GLY A 333 17.08 -17.43 -3.49
CA GLY A 333 17.67 -16.43 -4.38
C GLY A 333 19.07 -15.97 -3.98
N ASP A 334 19.66 -15.15 -4.85
CA ASP A 334 21.07 -14.73 -4.72
C ASP A 334 21.24 -13.21 -4.44
N TYR A 335 20.14 -12.46 -4.39
CA TYR A 335 20.20 -11.05 -4.06
C TYR A 335 20.67 -10.83 -2.62
N GLN A 336 21.68 -9.99 -2.46
CA GLN A 336 22.21 -9.61 -1.14
C GLN A 336 21.76 -8.19 -0.81
N PRO A 337 20.73 -8.05 0.04
CA PRO A 337 20.18 -6.73 0.34
C PRO A 337 21.17 -5.89 1.16
N SER A 338 21.25 -4.58 0.87
CA SER A 338 22.13 -3.66 1.57
C SER A 338 21.73 -3.41 3.04
N TRP A 339 20.48 -3.69 3.41
CA TRP A 339 20.02 -3.65 4.81
C TRP A 339 20.49 -4.86 5.65
N GLY A 340 21.11 -5.87 5.05
CA GLY A 340 21.72 -7.00 5.75
C GLY A 340 20.77 -8.16 6.02
N THR A 341 20.63 -8.55 7.29
CA THR A 341 19.82 -9.70 7.70
C THR A 341 18.47 -9.25 8.23
N MET A 342 17.39 -9.96 7.85
CA MET A 342 16.04 -9.71 8.36
C MET A 342 15.97 -10.00 9.86
N ALA A 343 15.61 -8.99 10.64
CA ALA A 343 15.32 -9.15 12.05
C ALA A 343 13.84 -9.52 12.29
N PHE A 344 13.55 -10.10 13.42
CA PHE A 344 12.19 -10.36 13.89
C PHE A 344 11.97 -9.68 15.23
N ALA A 345 10.81 -9.09 15.41
CA ALA A 345 10.38 -8.45 16.66
C ALA A 345 8.94 -8.84 16.95
N LEU A 346 8.53 -8.75 18.20
CA LEU A 346 7.15 -8.94 18.61
C LEU A 346 6.41 -7.59 18.62
N ARG A 347 5.08 -7.65 18.54
CA ARG A 347 4.19 -6.49 18.66
C ARG A 347 4.46 -5.70 19.94
N PRO A 348 4.11 -4.42 20.01
CA PRO A 348 4.18 -3.67 21.25
C PRO A 348 3.44 -4.37 22.38
N GLY A 349 4.05 -4.39 23.56
CA GLY A 349 3.48 -5.03 24.75
C GLY A 349 3.61 -6.56 24.83
N ASP A 350 4.20 -7.21 23.83
CA ASP A 350 4.50 -8.63 23.86
C ASP A 350 5.94 -8.85 24.36
N GLU A 351 6.09 -9.44 25.55
CA GLU A 351 7.37 -9.62 26.24
C GLU A 351 7.93 -11.05 26.11
N ARG A 352 7.32 -11.90 25.28
CA ARG A 352 7.81 -13.27 25.05
C ARG A 352 9.26 -13.27 24.54
N ALA A 353 10.02 -14.27 24.92
CA ALA A 353 11.36 -14.46 24.38
C ALA A 353 11.28 -14.92 22.92
N ILE A 354 12.00 -14.24 22.02
CA ILE A 354 12.06 -14.62 20.60
C ILE A 354 13.41 -15.26 20.28
N LYS A 355 13.38 -16.37 19.54
CA LYS A 355 14.55 -17.04 18.97
C LYS A 355 14.35 -17.23 17.47
N VAL A 356 15.32 -16.81 16.68
CA VAL A 356 15.33 -17.04 15.23
C VAL A 356 16.26 -18.19 14.91
N VAL A 357 15.78 -19.13 14.10
CA VAL A 357 16.51 -20.31 13.61
C VAL A 357 16.49 -20.23 12.08
N ALA A 358 17.64 -19.96 11.49
CA ALA A 358 17.79 -20.05 10.05
C ALA A 358 17.96 -21.52 9.62
N ASP A 359 17.29 -21.92 8.56
CA ASP A 359 17.57 -23.20 7.93
C ASP A 359 19.04 -23.24 7.49
N ALA A 360 19.71 -24.36 7.76
CA ALA A 360 21.04 -24.56 7.22
C ALA A 360 20.96 -24.49 5.68
N ALA A 361 21.79 -23.64 5.08
CA ALA A 361 21.92 -23.61 3.64
C ALA A 361 22.12 -25.05 3.13
N GLN A 362 21.26 -25.51 2.26
CA GLN A 362 21.51 -26.77 1.55
C GLN A 362 22.66 -26.47 0.57
N ASP A 363 23.84 -26.99 0.89
CA ASP A 363 25.03 -26.97 0.03
C ASP A 363 24.76 -27.63 -1.34
#